data_2cae763c83d38a84420dc29d6657b6a4
#
_entry.id   2cae763c83d38a84420dc29d6657b6a4
#
_cell.length_a   1.000
_cell.length_b   1.000
_cell.length_c   1.000
_cell.angle_alpha   90.00
_cell.angle_beta   90.00
_cell.angle_gamma   90.00
#
_symmetry.space_group_name_H-M   'P 1'
#
loop_
_entity.id
_entity.type
_entity.pdbx_description
1 polymer ?
#
loop_
_entity_poly.entity_id
_entity_poly.type
_entity_poly.pdbx_seq_one_letter_code
_entity_poly.pdbx_strand_id
1 'polypeptide(L)'
;MEELLKSVGITAKGEYTKNGVYVVDIKDYDEYGKYFSLLEKSDLEEVQDTSQITIHTTNVTYTSDKYQVILQADLDEDLYKLVVTQY
;
A
#
# COMPACT_ATOMS: atom_id res chain seq x y z
N MET A 1 -0.83 10.66 -7.94
CA MET A 1 -0.47 9.56 -7.03
C MET A 1 0.77 8.79 -7.45
N GLU A 2 1.07 8.74 -8.74
CA GLU A 2 2.33 8.14 -9.19
C GLU A 2 3.55 8.87 -8.62
N GLU A 3 3.45 10.18 -8.43
CA GLU A 3 4.52 10.97 -7.85
C GLU A 3 4.82 10.56 -6.40
N LEU A 4 3.78 10.26 -5.62
CA LEU A 4 3.96 9.77 -4.27
C LEU A 4 4.71 8.44 -4.28
N LEU A 5 4.30 7.51 -5.14
CA LEU A 5 4.94 6.19 -5.23
C LEU A 5 6.40 6.32 -5.66
N LYS A 6 6.69 7.21 -6.60
CA LYS A 6 8.08 7.47 -7.00
C LYS A 6 8.90 8.01 -5.86
N SER A 7 8.32 8.88 -5.03
CA SER A 7 9.05 9.48 -3.91
C SER A 7 9.44 8.45 -2.86
N VAL A 8 8.67 7.38 -2.72
CA VAL A 8 9.01 6.29 -1.79
C VAL A 8 9.78 5.15 -2.47
N GLY A 9 10.06 5.27 -3.78
CA GLY A 9 10.84 4.28 -4.50
C GLY A 9 10.05 3.18 -5.17
N ILE A 10 8.73 3.32 -5.26
CA ILE A 10 7.86 2.34 -5.91
C ILE A 10 7.63 2.77 -7.36
N THR A 11 8.04 1.92 -8.30
CA THR A 11 7.93 2.22 -9.74
C THR A 11 6.78 1.49 -10.41
N ALA A 12 6.03 0.68 -9.68
CA ALA A 12 4.90 -0.05 -10.22
C ALA A 12 3.76 0.89 -10.64
N LYS A 13 3.04 0.51 -11.67
CA LYS A 13 1.89 1.26 -12.17
C LYS A 13 0.61 0.61 -11.69
N GLY A 14 -0.37 1.43 -11.32
CA GLY A 14 -1.70 0.96 -10.94
C GLY A 14 -2.77 1.59 -11.80
N GLU A 15 -4.01 1.42 -11.37
CA GLU A 15 -5.17 1.97 -12.06
C GLU A 15 -6.07 2.70 -11.07
N TYR A 16 -6.74 3.75 -11.54
CA TYR A 16 -7.73 4.45 -10.76
C TYR A 16 -9.06 3.71 -10.78
N THR A 17 -9.68 3.59 -9.61
CA THR A 17 -11.04 3.08 -9.52
C THR A 17 -12.05 4.18 -9.84
N LYS A 18 -13.34 3.83 -9.89
CA LYS A 18 -14.42 4.79 -10.10
C LYS A 18 -14.49 5.85 -9.01
N ASN A 19 -13.99 5.54 -7.82
CA ASN A 19 -14.00 6.45 -6.68
C ASN A 19 -12.74 7.31 -6.59
N GLY A 20 -11.85 7.21 -7.58
CA GLY A 20 -10.61 7.99 -7.59
C GLY A 20 -9.49 7.40 -6.73
N VAL A 21 -9.63 6.17 -6.32
CA VAL A 21 -8.62 5.45 -5.55
C VAL A 21 -7.63 4.79 -6.52
N TYR A 22 -6.33 4.92 -6.23
CA TYR A 22 -5.29 4.34 -7.07
C TYR A 22 -4.89 2.98 -6.50
N VAL A 23 -5.04 1.93 -7.28
CA VAL A 23 -4.77 0.55 -6.85
C VAL A 23 -3.62 -0.03 -7.66
N VAL A 24 -2.60 -0.53 -6.98
CA VAL A 24 -1.47 -1.23 -7.59
C VAL A 24 -1.56 -2.71 -7.23
N ASP A 25 -1.63 -3.57 -8.23
CA ASP A 25 -1.58 -5.01 -8.01
C ASP A 25 -0.13 -5.44 -7.81
N ILE A 26 0.13 -6.13 -6.71
CA ILE A 26 1.45 -6.63 -6.36
C ILE A 26 1.54 -8.09 -6.81
N LYS A 27 2.62 -8.44 -7.46
CA LYS A 27 2.76 -9.71 -8.15
C LYS A 27 2.90 -10.89 -7.19
N ASP A 28 3.70 -10.75 -6.14
CA ASP A 28 4.02 -11.84 -5.24
C ASP A 28 4.41 -11.31 -3.85
N TYR A 29 4.67 -12.24 -2.94
CA TYR A 29 5.03 -11.91 -1.57
C TYR A 29 6.37 -11.16 -1.47
N ASP A 30 7.33 -11.50 -2.32
CA ASP A 30 8.64 -10.82 -2.32
C ASP A 30 8.49 -9.35 -2.67
N GLU A 31 7.67 -9.04 -3.66
CA GLU A 31 7.37 -7.65 -4.04
C GLU A 31 6.60 -6.93 -2.93
N TYR A 32 5.67 -7.61 -2.28
CA TYR A 32 4.96 -7.09 -1.12
C TYR A 32 5.94 -6.67 -0.01
N GLY A 33 6.89 -7.55 0.32
CA GLY A 33 7.90 -7.27 1.34
C GLY A 33 8.80 -6.09 0.96
N LYS A 34 9.12 -5.96 -0.32
CA LYS A 34 9.91 -4.84 -0.83
C LYS A 34 9.16 -3.52 -0.63
N TYR A 35 7.88 -3.49 -0.97
CA TYR A 35 7.07 -2.28 -0.80
C TYR A 35 6.88 -1.94 0.66
N PHE A 36 6.69 -2.93 1.50
CA PHE A 36 6.63 -2.74 2.95
C PHE A 36 7.88 -2.03 3.47
N SER A 37 9.05 -2.51 3.07
CA SER A 37 10.32 -1.91 3.48
C SER A 37 10.46 -0.47 2.99
N LEU A 38 10.05 -0.20 1.75
CA LEU A 38 10.11 1.16 1.20
C LEU A 38 9.19 2.11 1.95
N LEU A 39 7.99 1.66 2.30
CA LEU A 39 7.03 2.48 3.05
C LEU A 39 7.53 2.74 4.48
N GLU A 40 8.15 1.75 5.11
CA GLU A 40 8.73 1.93 6.44
C GLU A 40 9.86 2.95 6.47
N LYS A 41 10.60 3.08 5.38
CA LYS A 41 11.69 4.04 5.24
C LYS A 41 11.24 5.40 4.74
N SER A 42 9.99 5.51 4.32
CA SER A 42 9.47 6.77 3.76
C SER A 42 9.12 7.76 4.87
N ASP A 43 8.76 8.97 4.47
CA ASP A 43 8.30 10.02 5.37
C ASP A 43 6.84 9.82 5.80
N LEU A 44 6.18 8.80 5.28
CA LEU A 44 4.81 8.49 5.67
C LEU A 44 4.76 7.96 7.09
N GLU A 45 3.70 8.33 7.80
CA GLU A 45 3.48 7.89 9.17
C GLU A 45 2.62 6.63 9.19
N GLU A 46 3.08 5.59 9.89
CA GLU A 46 2.31 4.37 10.06
C GLU A 46 1.19 4.58 11.06
N VAL A 47 -0.04 4.22 10.66
CA VAL A 47 -1.23 4.34 11.51
C VAL A 47 -1.53 2.97 12.10
N GLN A 48 -1.09 2.75 13.33
CA GLN A 48 -1.18 1.44 13.98
C GLN A 48 -2.62 1.05 14.32
N ASP A 49 -3.45 2.02 14.65
CA ASP A 49 -4.83 1.76 15.08
C ASP A 49 -5.71 1.18 13.97
N THR A 50 -5.33 1.38 12.72
CA THR A 50 -6.08 0.86 11.58
C THR A 50 -5.47 -0.41 10.99
N SER A 51 -4.32 -0.83 11.49
CA SER A 51 -3.69 -2.07 11.04
C SER A 51 -4.47 -3.26 11.56
N GLN A 52 -4.89 -4.13 10.65
CA GLN A 52 -5.60 -5.35 10.99
C GLN A 52 -4.77 -6.54 10.56
N ILE A 53 -4.38 -7.36 11.52
CA ILE A 53 -3.62 -8.57 11.27
C ILE A 53 -4.48 -9.75 11.71
N THR A 54 -4.84 -10.60 10.76
CA THR A 54 -5.55 -11.84 11.02
C THR A 54 -4.71 -13.01 10.54
N ILE A 55 -5.21 -14.22 10.72
CA ILE A 55 -4.52 -15.42 10.20
C ILE A 55 -4.45 -15.39 8.67
N HIS A 56 -5.41 -14.72 8.01
CA HIS A 56 -5.58 -14.77 6.56
C HIS A 56 -5.26 -13.46 5.85
N THR A 57 -5.38 -12.34 6.54
CA THR A 57 -5.21 -11.02 5.91
C THR A 57 -4.34 -10.11 6.76
N THR A 58 -3.61 -9.23 6.10
CA THR A 58 -2.81 -8.20 6.75
C THR A 58 -3.02 -6.87 6.03
N ASN A 59 -3.34 -5.82 6.79
CA ASN A 59 -3.48 -4.46 6.28
C ASN A 59 -2.62 -3.54 7.11
N VAL A 60 -1.72 -2.80 6.44
CA VAL A 60 -0.89 -1.79 7.11
C VAL A 60 -1.16 -0.45 6.44
N THR A 61 -1.48 0.56 7.22
CA THR A 61 -1.86 1.88 6.73
C THR A 61 -0.76 2.89 7.03
N TYR A 62 -0.41 3.67 6.00
CA TYR A 62 0.51 4.80 6.11
C TYR A 62 -0.21 6.06 5.68
N THR A 63 0.10 7.18 6.28
CA THR A 63 -0.58 8.44 5.98
C THR A 63 0.39 9.62 5.94
N SER A 64 0.01 10.62 5.16
CA SER A 64 0.66 11.92 5.12
C SER A 64 -0.42 13.01 5.09
N ASP A 65 -0.02 14.26 4.92
CA ASP A 65 -0.97 15.38 4.84
C ASP A 65 -1.94 15.26 3.67
N LYS A 66 -1.50 14.60 2.60
CA LYS A 66 -2.26 14.56 1.34
C LYS A 66 -2.75 13.17 0.96
N TYR A 67 -2.13 12.12 1.49
CA TYR A 67 -2.38 10.76 0.99
C TYR A 67 -2.53 9.76 2.12
N GLN A 68 -3.30 8.71 1.83
CA GLN A 68 -3.35 7.51 2.65
C GLN A 68 -2.96 6.33 1.79
N VAL A 69 -2.03 5.51 2.27
CA VAL A 69 -1.55 4.33 1.56
C VAL A 69 -1.83 3.11 2.42
N ILE A 70 -2.54 2.13 1.84
CA ILE A 70 -2.85 0.88 2.53
C ILE A 70 -2.18 -0.26 1.78
N LEU A 71 -1.32 -0.99 2.47
CA LEU A 71 -0.67 -2.18 1.93
C LEU A 71 -1.45 -3.40 2.41
N GLN A 72 -2.11 -4.08 1.47
CA GLN A 72 -3.01 -5.19 1.77
C GLN A 72 -2.43 -6.52 1.30
N ALA A 73 -2.59 -7.55 2.11
CA ALA A 73 -2.23 -8.91 1.75
C ALA A 73 -3.34 -9.87 2.15
N ASP A 74 -3.76 -10.74 1.23
CA ASP A 74 -4.63 -11.87 1.51
C ASP A 74 -3.79 -13.13 1.34
N LEU A 75 -3.44 -13.75 2.44
CA LEU A 75 -2.51 -14.89 2.45
C LEU A 75 -3.15 -16.17 1.93
N ASP A 76 -4.46 -16.31 2.06
CA ASP A 76 -5.17 -17.48 1.57
C ASP A 76 -5.28 -17.50 0.05
N GLU A 77 -5.54 -16.32 -0.53
CA GLU A 77 -5.74 -16.16 -1.97
C GLU A 77 -4.45 -15.77 -2.69
N ASP A 78 -3.38 -15.53 -1.94
CA ASP A 78 -2.09 -15.07 -2.46
C ASP A 78 -2.24 -13.78 -3.28
N LEU A 79 -3.09 -12.87 -2.78
CA LEU A 79 -3.36 -11.59 -3.41
C LEU A 79 -2.75 -10.46 -2.60
N TYR A 80 -2.04 -9.57 -3.26
CA TYR A 80 -1.38 -8.43 -2.64
C TYR A 80 -1.72 -7.16 -3.40
N LYS A 81 -2.05 -6.08 -2.67
CA LYS A 81 -2.43 -4.81 -3.28
C LYS A 81 -1.89 -3.64 -2.48
N LEU A 82 -1.62 -2.57 -3.20
CA LEU A 82 -1.29 -1.27 -2.62
C LEU A 82 -2.39 -0.31 -3.02
N VAL A 83 -3.07 0.29 -2.06
CA VAL A 83 -4.20 1.18 -2.29
C VAL A 83 -3.83 2.59 -1.84
N VAL A 84 -3.87 3.55 -2.75
CA VAL A 84 -3.51 4.94 -2.46
C VAL A 84 -4.75 5.81 -2.61
N THR A 85 -5.07 6.56 -1.57
CA THR A 85 -6.17 7.51 -1.56
C THR A 85 -5.62 8.90 -1.31
N GLN A 86 -6.06 9.88 -2.10
CA GLN A 86 -5.72 11.28 -1.91
C GLN A 86 -6.85 11.94 -1.11
N TYR A 87 -6.47 12.68 -0.08
CA TYR A 87 -7.43 13.45 0.71
C TYR A 87 -7.97 14.65 -0.05
#